data_ee229782460a93a07c3d641e350fec76
#
_entry.id   ee229782460a93a07c3d641e350fec76
#
_cell.length_a   1.000
_cell.length_b   1.000
_cell.length_c   1.000
_cell.angle_alpha   90.00
_cell.angle_beta   90.00
_cell.angle_gamma   90.00
#
_symmetry.space_group_name_H-M   'P 1'
#
loop_
_entity.id
_entity.type
_entity.pdbx_description
1 polymer ?
#
loop_
_entity_poly.entity_id
_entity_poly.type
_entity_poly.pdbx_seq_one_letter_code
_entity_poly.pdbx_strand_id
1 'polypeptide(L)'
;MKIGLSEKIGYGLGDMSSSMFWKLFGAYLMIFYTDVFGISAAIVGTMFAITRVWDSFFDPIVGAVADRTSSRWGRFRPYLLYLAVPFGAIGVLTFLTPPMDETGKIVYAFVTYGLMMMVYSAINVPYASLLGVMSPDPAHRNTLATYRMTFAYLGSFVALLLFMPLVNAFGGGDPKGPMRGWLTAPQFGWLMAVVIIAIVCVVLFLGCFALTKERVKPVKQEKTSLKTDLRDLLHNRPWWILLGAGVASLVFNSIRDGATVYYFKYYIDETAVGNISFLGLPFVLSGLYLAVGQAANIVGVILAAPISNQIGKRHTFMAAMLVATVLSVGFFWLDKGQLALIFILQALISVCAGSIFPLLWSMYADCTDYSELQTGNRATGLIFSSSSMSQKFGWAFGTAVTGWMLAQFGFQANAVQSLAFIYFYPLSEAKMKQITAELQEKRK
;
A
#
# COMPACT_ATOMS: atom_id res chain seq x y z
N MET A 1 -1.98 -33.42 -10.21
CA MET A 1 -0.74 -32.77 -10.68
C MET A 1 -0.19 -31.97 -9.52
N LYS A 2 1.00 -32.27 -8.98
CA LYS A 2 1.52 -31.57 -7.80
C LYS A 2 2.24 -30.29 -8.23
N ILE A 3 1.93 -29.16 -7.58
CA ILE A 3 2.68 -27.91 -7.76
C ILE A 3 3.94 -27.98 -6.87
N GLY A 4 5.12 -27.83 -7.48
CA GLY A 4 6.39 -27.86 -6.78
C GLY A 4 6.60 -26.67 -5.84
N LEU A 5 7.50 -26.81 -4.87
CA LEU A 5 7.83 -25.72 -3.93
C LEU A 5 8.41 -24.48 -4.67
N SER A 6 9.27 -24.71 -5.66
CA SER A 6 9.84 -23.64 -6.49
C SER A 6 8.79 -22.80 -7.19
N GLU A 7 7.69 -23.41 -7.63
CA GLU A 7 6.61 -22.70 -8.30
C GLU A 7 5.74 -21.90 -7.32
N LYS A 8 5.53 -22.43 -6.11
CA LYS A 8 4.83 -21.70 -5.02
C LYS A 8 5.61 -20.45 -4.60
N ILE A 9 6.91 -20.61 -4.40
CA ILE A 9 7.84 -19.50 -4.13
C ILE A 9 7.83 -18.54 -5.31
N GLY A 10 8.01 -19.04 -6.55
CA GLY A 10 8.02 -18.24 -7.76
C GLY A 10 6.76 -17.38 -7.90
N TYR A 11 5.58 -17.92 -7.60
CA TYR A 11 4.36 -17.13 -7.59
C TYR A 11 4.36 -16.06 -6.50
N GLY A 12 4.84 -16.38 -5.29
CA GLY A 12 5.00 -15.41 -4.21
C GLY A 12 5.92 -14.23 -4.54
N LEU A 13 7.02 -14.47 -5.31
CA LEU A 13 7.97 -13.41 -5.69
C LEU A 13 7.31 -12.26 -6.45
N GLY A 14 6.27 -12.53 -7.26
CA GLY A 14 5.54 -11.48 -7.97
C GLY A 14 4.86 -10.48 -7.04
N ASP A 15 4.20 -10.98 -6.00
CA ASP A 15 3.54 -10.09 -5.02
C ASP A 15 4.53 -9.44 -4.05
N MET A 16 5.64 -10.12 -3.75
CA MET A 16 6.76 -9.52 -3.01
C MET A 16 7.26 -8.26 -3.72
N SER A 17 7.52 -8.34 -5.03
CA SER A 17 7.95 -7.22 -5.85
C SER A 17 6.94 -6.07 -5.85
N SER A 18 5.68 -6.37 -6.13
CA SER A 18 4.59 -5.38 -6.16
C SER A 18 4.43 -4.68 -4.82
N SER A 19 4.46 -5.46 -3.73
CA SER A 19 4.25 -4.96 -2.37
C SER A 19 5.39 -4.08 -1.87
N MET A 20 6.62 -4.32 -2.32
CA MET A 20 7.76 -3.44 -2.01
C MET A 20 7.50 -2.02 -2.50
N PHE A 21 7.17 -1.84 -3.79
CA PHE A 21 6.86 -0.49 -4.32
C PHE A 21 5.58 0.09 -3.75
N TRP A 22 4.53 -0.73 -3.58
CA TRP A 22 3.27 -0.27 -3.01
C TRP A 22 3.46 0.34 -1.61
N LYS A 23 4.26 -0.31 -0.77
CA LYS A 23 4.54 0.18 0.58
C LYS A 23 5.45 1.40 0.59
N LEU A 24 6.44 1.48 -0.30
CA LEU A 24 7.24 2.69 -0.45
C LEU A 24 6.38 3.90 -0.85
N PHE A 25 5.44 3.71 -1.77
CA PHE A 25 4.55 4.78 -2.17
C PHE A 25 3.60 5.20 -1.05
N GLY A 26 3.02 4.23 -0.33
CA GLY A 26 2.13 4.52 0.79
C GLY A 26 2.81 5.22 1.97
N ALA A 27 4.07 4.86 2.27
CA ALA A 27 4.78 5.38 3.43
C ALA A 27 5.64 6.61 3.12
N TYR A 28 6.34 6.63 1.97
CA TYR A 28 7.42 7.57 1.75
C TYR A 28 7.21 8.53 0.56
N LEU A 29 6.33 8.21 -0.41
CA LEU A 29 6.23 9.03 -1.62
C LEU A 29 5.71 10.44 -1.31
N MET A 30 4.76 10.56 -0.37
CA MET A 30 4.24 11.86 0.02
C MET A 30 5.33 12.74 0.64
N ILE A 31 6.10 12.22 1.60
CA ILE A 31 7.19 12.97 2.23
C ILE A 31 8.33 13.26 1.24
N PHE A 32 8.58 12.37 0.28
CA PHE A 32 9.52 12.66 -0.79
C PHE A 32 9.08 13.87 -1.62
N TYR A 33 7.82 13.92 -2.06
CA TYR A 33 7.32 15.04 -2.85
C TYR A 33 7.27 16.34 -2.06
N THR A 34 6.93 16.31 -0.76
CA THR A 34 6.86 17.52 0.07
C THR A 34 8.24 18.02 0.50
N ASP A 35 9.08 17.16 1.06
CA ASP A 35 10.29 17.54 1.77
C ASP A 35 11.55 17.50 0.90
N VAL A 36 11.57 16.66 -0.13
CA VAL A 36 12.75 16.45 -0.99
C VAL A 36 12.57 17.10 -2.35
N PHE A 37 11.39 16.95 -2.96
CA PHE A 37 11.10 17.56 -4.27
C PHE A 37 10.51 18.97 -4.14
N GLY A 38 9.84 19.29 -3.02
CA GLY A 38 9.36 20.63 -2.69
C GLY A 38 8.02 20.99 -3.33
N ILE A 39 7.08 20.04 -3.43
CA ILE A 39 5.69 20.26 -3.87
C ILE A 39 4.78 20.37 -2.64
N SER A 40 3.78 21.26 -2.68
CA SER A 40 2.86 21.40 -1.54
C SER A 40 2.06 20.12 -1.26
N ALA A 41 1.82 19.81 0.02
CA ALA A 41 1.12 18.60 0.45
C ALA A 41 -0.31 18.51 -0.11
N ALA A 42 -1.00 19.65 -0.28
CA ALA A 42 -2.34 19.70 -0.88
C ALA A 42 -2.33 19.25 -2.35
N ILE A 43 -1.34 19.71 -3.13
CA ILE A 43 -1.19 19.32 -4.54
C ILE A 43 -0.88 17.82 -4.63
N VAL A 44 0.03 17.31 -3.78
CA VAL A 44 0.37 15.88 -3.74
C VAL A 44 -0.84 15.02 -3.36
N GLY A 45 -1.61 15.41 -2.35
CA GLY A 45 -2.84 14.71 -1.95
C GLY A 45 -3.88 14.68 -3.09
N THR A 46 -4.07 15.81 -3.79
CA THR A 46 -4.96 15.91 -4.95
C THR A 46 -4.47 15.04 -6.13
N MET A 47 -3.16 15.05 -6.38
CA MET A 47 -2.54 14.18 -7.38
C MET A 47 -2.84 12.71 -7.10
N PHE A 48 -2.66 12.25 -5.87
CA PHE A 48 -2.96 10.87 -5.49
C PHE A 48 -4.43 10.53 -5.69
N ALA A 49 -5.36 11.42 -5.30
CA ALA A 49 -6.79 11.20 -5.50
C ALA A 49 -7.16 11.07 -6.98
N ILE A 50 -6.74 12.02 -7.82
CA ILE A 50 -7.03 12.02 -9.26
C ILE A 50 -6.44 10.79 -9.95
N THR A 51 -5.18 10.48 -9.68
CA THR A 51 -4.49 9.36 -10.32
C THR A 51 -5.12 8.02 -9.95
N ARG A 52 -5.61 7.87 -8.72
CA ARG A 52 -6.29 6.64 -8.28
C ARG A 52 -7.66 6.44 -8.91
N VAL A 53 -8.41 7.51 -9.13
CA VAL A 53 -9.66 7.44 -9.89
C VAL A 53 -9.39 6.92 -11.29
N TRP A 54 -8.40 7.51 -11.98
CA TRP A 54 -7.98 7.08 -13.30
C TRP A 54 -7.52 5.61 -13.33
N ASP A 55 -6.68 5.20 -12.39
CA ASP A 55 -6.15 3.83 -12.24
C ASP A 55 -7.28 2.79 -12.11
N SER A 56 -8.37 3.15 -11.41
CA SER A 56 -9.53 2.26 -11.25
C SER A 56 -10.24 1.94 -12.57
N PHE A 57 -10.22 2.86 -13.54
CA PHE A 57 -10.76 2.62 -14.88
C PHE A 57 -9.79 1.86 -15.79
N PHE A 58 -8.50 1.92 -15.48
CA PHE A 58 -7.47 1.28 -16.29
C PHE A 58 -7.42 -0.24 -16.08
N ASP A 59 -7.69 -0.74 -14.87
CA ASP A 59 -7.67 -2.17 -14.55
C ASP A 59 -8.55 -3.06 -15.44
N PRO A 60 -9.84 -2.72 -15.69
CA PRO A 60 -10.70 -3.49 -16.61
C PRO A 60 -10.15 -3.53 -18.04
N ILE A 61 -9.52 -2.44 -18.50
CA ILE A 61 -8.90 -2.37 -19.83
C ILE A 61 -7.73 -3.35 -19.90
N VAL A 62 -6.85 -3.32 -18.91
CA VAL A 62 -5.71 -4.25 -18.82
C VAL A 62 -6.20 -5.70 -18.75
N GLY A 63 -7.22 -5.99 -17.94
CA GLY A 63 -7.84 -7.32 -17.86
C GLY A 63 -8.34 -7.81 -19.22
N ALA A 64 -9.08 -6.97 -19.96
CA ALA A 64 -9.60 -7.29 -21.26
C ALA A 64 -8.49 -7.52 -22.33
N VAL A 65 -7.40 -6.76 -22.26
CA VAL A 65 -6.23 -6.94 -23.12
C VAL A 65 -5.49 -8.23 -22.76
N ALA A 66 -5.28 -8.50 -21.47
CA ALA A 66 -4.61 -9.70 -20.99
C ALA A 66 -5.36 -10.99 -21.37
N ASP A 67 -6.70 -10.99 -21.27
CA ASP A 67 -7.52 -12.13 -21.65
C ASP A 67 -7.45 -12.44 -23.16
N ARG A 68 -7.19 -11.45 -24.00
CA ARG A 68 -7.04 -11.59 -25.45
C ARG A 68 -5.60 -11.88 -25.89
N THR A 69 -4.64 -11.75 -24.97
CA THR A 69 -3.23 -12.02 -25.27
C THR A 69 -3.02 -13.51 -25.55
N SER A 70 -2.28 -13.81 -26.61
CA SER A 70 -1.84 -15.17 -26.95
C SER A 70 -0.36 -15.14 -27.25
N SER A 71 0.44 -15.90 -26.50
CA SER A 71 1.87 -16.00 -26.70
C SER A 71 2.40 -17.41 -26.45
N ARG A 72 3.64 -17.65 -26.87
CA ARG A 72 4.35 -18.92 -26.60
C ARG A 72 4.54 -19.23 -25.10
N TRP A 73 4.47 -18.19 -24.24
CA TRP A 73 4.64 -18.33 -22.79
C TRP A 73 3.32 -18.37 -22.01
N GLY A 74 2.17 -18.28 -22.69
CA GLY A 74 0.84 -18.21 -22.11
C GLY A 74 0.18 -16.85 -22.32
N ARG A 75 -0.87 -16.55 -21.54
CA ARG A 75 -1.65 -15.30 -21.63
C ARG A 75 -1.10 -14.24 -20.70
N PHE A 76 -0.79 -14.58 -19.46
CA PHE A 76 -0.51 -13.66 -18.37
C PHE A 76 0.98 -13.52 -18.07
N ARG A 77 1.76 -14.60 -18.22
CA ARG A 77 3.21 -14.60 -17.96
C ARG A 77 4.01 -13.60 -18.80
N PRO A 78 3.69 -13.33 -20.09
CA PRO A 78 4.43 -12.34 -20.88
C PRO A 78 4.49 -10.96 -20.26
N TYR A 79 3.44 -10.55 -19.54
CA TYR A 79 3.40 -9.26 -18.85
C TYR A 79 4.46 -9.15 -17.76
N LEU A 80 4.71 -10.24 -17.02
CA LEU A 80 5.79 -10.28 -16.02
C LEU A 80 7.17 -10.11 -16.65
N LEU A 81 7.38 -10.65 -17.85
CA LEU A 81 8.65 -10.53 -18.57
C LEU A 81 8.85 -9.12 -19.14
N TYR A 82 7.87 -8.63 -19.90
CA TYR A 82 8.03 -7.37 -20.64
C TYR A 82 7.88 -6.13 -19.77
N LEU A 83 7.08 -6.18 -18.72
CA LEU A 83 6.82 -5.03 -17.86
C LEU A 83 7.71 -4.97 -16.61
N ALA A 84 8.51 -6.01 -16.30
CA ALA A 84 9.41 -5.97 -15.16
C ALA A 84 10.39 -4.78 -15.22
N VAL A 85 11.06 -4.60 -16.36
CA VAL A 85 12.03 -3.50 -16.54
C VAL A 85 11.34 -2.13 -16.60
N PRO A 86 10.25 -1.91 -17.39
CA PRO A 86 9.48 -0.68 -17.34
C PRO A 86 8.97 -0.35 -15.91
N PHE A 87 8.53 -1.33 -15.14
CA PHE A 87 8.11 -1.16 -13.76
C PHE A 87 9.22 -0.57 -12.87
N GLY A 88 10.41 -1.16 -12.91
CA GLY A 88 11.56 -0.65 -12.17
C GLY A 88 12.00 0.73 -12.65
N ALA A 89 12.08 0.94 -13.97
CA ALA A 89 12.53 2.19 -14.57
C ALA A 89 11.60 3.37 -14.22
N ILE A 90 10.28 3.19 -14.36
CA ILE A 90 9.31 4.24 -14.03
C ILE A 90 9.28 4.47 -12.50
N GLY A 91 9.44 3.41 -11.70
CA GLY A 91 9.60 3.55 -10.26
C GLY A 91 10.77 4.44 -9.88
N VAL A 92 11.93 4.29 -10.55
CA VAL A 92 13.10 5.18 -10.37
C VAL A 92 12.79 6.60 -10.83
N LEU A 93 12.15 6.78 -11.99
CA LEU A 93 11.75 8.11 -12.49
C LEU A 93 10.82 8.85 -11.53
N THR A 94 9.96 8.14 -10.82
CA THR A 94 9.03 8.74 -9.83
C THR A 94 9.78 9.40 -8.67
N PHE A 95 10.99 8.93 -8.33
CA PHE A 95 11.85 9.50 -7.28
C PHE A 95 13.05 10.29 -7.81
N LEU A 96 13.07 10.61 -9.09
CA LEU A 96 14.07 11.50 -9.67
C LEU A 96 13.62 12.96 -9.48
N THR A 97 14.56 13.86 -9.16
CA THR A 97 14.30 15.29 -8.91
C THR A 97 14.97 16.16 -9.98
N PRO A 98 14.43 16.24 -11.21
CA PRO A 98 15.01 17.08 -12.23
C PRO A 98 14.90 18.56 -11.85
N PRO A 99 15.90 19.41 -12.21
CA PRO A 99 15.88 20.84 -11.93
C PRO A 99 14.84 21.54 -12.83
N MET A 100 13.67 21.80 -12.27
CA MET A 100 12.53 22.43 -12.95
C MET A 100 11.95 23.53 -12.08
N ASP A 101 11.20 24.44 -12.70
CA ASP A 101 10.33 25.38 -12.00
C ASP A 101 9.18 24.65 -11.27
N GLU A 102 8.43 25.34 -10.43
CA GLU A 102 7.38 24.75 -9.62
C GLU A 102 6.31 24.02 -10.46
N THR A 103 5.88 24.65 -11.56
CA THR A 103 4.89 24.05 -12.47
C THR A 103 5.45 22.79 -13.15
N GLY A 104 6.70 22.82 -13.59
CA GLY A 104 7.39 21.68 -14.18
C GLY A 104 7.50 20.50 -13.22
N LYS A 105 7.81 20.75 -11.93
CA LYS A 105 7.84 19.73 -10.89
C LYS A 105 6.48 19.07 -10.69
N ILE A 106 5.40 19.87 -10.65
CA ILE A 106 4.04 19.34 -10.50
C ILE A 106 3.67 18.46 -11.68
N VAL A 107 3.87 18.93 -12.91
CA VAL A 107 3.58 18.16 -14.13
C VAL A 107 4.42 16.87 -14.18
N TYR A 108 5.70 16.95 -13.86
CA TYR A 108 6.60 15.79 -13.80
C TYR A 108 6.10 14.74 -12.79
N ALA A 109 5.72 15.15 -11.57
CA ALA A 109 5.18 14.27 -10.56
C ALA A 109 3.88 13.59 -11.00
N PHE A 110 2.93 14.33 -11.59
CA PHE A 110 1.69 13.78 -12.14
C PHE A 110 1.94 12.75 -13.23
N VAL A 111 2.83 13.06 -14.17
CA VAL A 111 3.14 12.18 -15.32
C VAL A 111 3.83 10.89 -14.83
N THR A 112 4.90 11.02 -14.03
CA THR A 112 5.67 9.85 -13.57
C THR A 112 4.87 8.96 -12.64
N TYR A 113 4.12 9.54 -11.69
CA TYR A 113 3.24 8.78 -10.82
C TYR A 113 2.07 8.13 -11.57
N GLY A 114 1.44 8.86 -12.51
CA GLY A 114 0.39 8.32 -13.36
C GLY A 114 0.87 7.13 -14.20
N LEU A 115 2.02 7.27 -14.87
CA LEU A 115 2.67 6.19 -15.62
C LEU A 115 3.00 4.99 -14.72
N MET A 116 3.50 5.25 -13.51
CA MET A 116 3.80 4.18 -12.56
C MET A 116 2.54 3.40 -12.17
N MET A 117 1.41 4.08 -11.92
CA MET A 117 0.14 3.39 -11.64
C MET A 117 -0.34 2.57 -12.82
N MET A 118 -0.22 3.08 -14.04
CA MET A 118 -0.57 2.33 -15.25
C MET A 118 0.27 1.06 -15.42
N VAL A 119 1.59 1.15 -15.25
CA VAL A 119 2.49 -0.03 -15.34
C VAL A 119 2.28 -0.98 -14.16
N TYR A 120 2.03 -0.45 -12.96
CA TYR A 120 1.65 -1.25 -11.80
C TYR A 120 0.40 -2.11 -12.10
N SER A 121 -0.66 -1.50 -12.63
CA SER A 121 -1.88 -2.22 -13.02
C SER A 121 -1.63 -3.19 -14.16
N ALA A 122 -0.85 -2.79 -15.17
CA ALA A 122 -0.53 -3.62 -16.34
C ALA A 122 0.26 -4.89 -15.99
N ILE A 123 1.03 -4.90 -14.90
CA ILE A 123 1.74 -6.10 -14.44
C ILE A 123 0.93 -6.89 -13.40
N ASN A 124 0.22 -6.20 -12.50
CA ASN A 124 -0.48 -6.85 -11.37
C ASN A 124 -1.80 -7.52 -11.76
N VAL A 125 -2.57 -6.95 -12.71
CA VAL A 125 -3.83 -7.56 -13.15
C VAL A 125 -3.59 -8.92 -13.83
N PRO A 126 -2.67 -9.06 -14.80
CA PRO A 126 -2.30 -10.37 -15.35
C PRO A 126 -1.67 -11.30 -14.30
N TYR A 127 -0.83 -10.78 -13.40
CA TYR A 127 -0.25 -11.57 -12.31
C TYR A 127 -1.33 -12.16 -11.38
N ALA A 128 -2.34 -11.37 -10.99
CA ALA A 128 -3.44 -11.87 -10.19
C ALA A 128 -4.26 -12.94 -10.93
N SER A 129 -4.48 -12.75 -12.24
CA SER A 129 -5.20 -13.67 -13.11
C SER A 129 -4.45 -14.99 -13.33
N LEU A 130 -3.12 -14.98 -13.21
CA LEU A 130 -2.25 -16.15 -13.31
C LEU A 130 -2.64 -17.24 -12.29
N LEU A 131 -3.11 -16.86 -11.08
CA LEU A 131 -3.58 -17.81 -10.07
C LEU A 131 -4.63 -18.79 -10.61
N GLY A 132 -5.58 -18.29 -11.39
CA GLY A 132 -6.68 -19.06 -11.95
C GLY A 132 -6.25 -20.09 -12.98
N VAL A 133 -5.09 -19.87 -13.64
CA VAL A 133 -4.59 -20.73 -14.75
C VAL A 133 -3.39 -21.59 -14.36
N MET A 134 -2.83 -21.43 -13.16
CA MET A 134 -1.72 -22.28 -12.66
C MET A 134 -2.19 -23.67 -12.25
N SER A 135 -3.38 -23.80 -11.67
CA SER A 135 -3.94 -25.08 -11.23
C SER A 135 -5.45 -25.13 -11.36
N PRO A 136 -6.01 -26.26 -11.81
CA PRO A 136 -7.44 -26.50 -11.77
C PRO A 136 -7.96 -26.81 -10.34
N ASP A 137 -7.06 -27.28 -9.45
CA ASP A 137 -7.40 -27.71 -8.09
C ASP A 137 -7.55 -26.51 -7.14
N PRO A 138 -8.72 -26.30 -6.51
CA PRO A 138 -8.95 -25.22 -5.54
C PRO A 138 -7.98 -25.27 -4.33
N ALA A 139 -7.60 -26.45 -3.85
CA ALA A 139 -6.67 -26.60 -2.71
C ALA A 139 -5.27 -26.10 -3.07
N HIS A 140 -4.81 -26.38 -4.28
CA HIS A 140 -3.55 -25.84 -4.79
C HIS A 140 -3.61 -24.32 -4.96
N ARG A 141 -4.74 -23.77 -5.43
CA ARG A 141 -4.93 -22.31 -5.56
C ARG A 141 -4.92 -21.62 -4.20
N ASN A 142 -5.55 -22.20 -3.17
CA ASN A 142 -5.50 -21.68 -1.81
C ASN A 142 -4.06 -21.67 -1.26
N THR A 143 -3.30 -22.75 -1.51
CA THR A 143 -1.89 -22.81 -1.12
C THR A 143 -1.06 -21.70 -1.82
N LEU A 144 -1.26 -21.49 -3.12
CA LEU A 144 -0.60 -20.43 -3.88
C LEU A 144 -0.97 -19.04 -3.35
N ALA A 145 -2.23 -18.82 -3.01
CA ALA A 145 -2.70 -17.56 -2.42
C ALA A 145 -2.06 -17.30 -1.05
N THR A 146 -1.85 -18.34 -0.23
CA THR A 146 -1.15 -18.22 1.06
C THR A 146 0.31 -17.81 0.85
N TYR A 147 1.03 -18.47 -0.06
CA TYR A 147 2.40 -18.07 -0.41
C TYR A 147 2.44 -16.62 -0.92
N ARG A 148 1.52 -16.26 -1.80
CA ARG A 148 1.36 -14.91 -2.31
C ARG A 148 1.28 -13.88 -1.18
N MET A 149 0.35 -14.04 -0.24
CA MET A 149 0.17 -13.10 0.88
C MET A 149 1.37 -13.04 1.82
N THR A 150 1.97 -14.21 2.12
CA THR A 150 3.19 -14.27 2.94
C THR A 150 4.33 -13.47 2.32
N PHE A 151 4.56 -13.65 1.01
CA PHE A 151 5.61 -12.93 0.29
C PHE A 151 5.29 -11.44 0.11
N ALA A 152 4.01 -11.05 0.01
CA ALA A 152 3.59 -9.65 -0.01
C ALA A 152 3.99 -8.91 1.28
N TYR A 153 3.68 -9.50 2.44
CA TYR A 153 4.07 -8.92 3.73
C TYR A 153 5.57 -8.96 3.95
N LEU A 154 6.25 -10.03 3.51
CA LEU A 154 7.71 -10.11 3.58
C LEU A 154 8.37 -9.02 2.74
N GLY A 155 7.90 -8.80 1.51
CA GLY A 155 8.38 -7.71 0.64
C GLY A 155 8.15 -6.34 1.26
N SER A 156 6.95 -6.11 1.80
CA SER A 156 6.62 -4.88 2.52
C SER A 156 7.54 -4.64 3.72
N PHE A 157 7.77 -5.68 4.53
CA PHE A 157 8.67 -5.63 5.68
C PHE A 157 10.11 -5.27 5.26
N VAL A 158 10.66 -5.99 4.26
CA VAL A 158 12.02 -5.75 3.77
C VAL A 158 12.18 -4.34 3.20
N ALA A 159 11.20 -3.89 2.39
CA ALA A 159 11.24 -2.56 1.81
C ALA A 159 11.24 -1.46 2.89
N LEU A 160 10.33 -1.53 3.85
CA LEU A 160 10.22 -0.52 4.91
C LEU A 160 11.41 -0.54 5.87
N LEU A 161 11.95 -1.73 6.17
CA LEU A 161 13.11 -1.88 7.03
C LEU A 161 14.37 -1.28 6.40
N LEU A 162 14.61 -1.56 5.11
CA LEU A 162 15.87 -1.22 4.46
C LEU A 162 15.87 0.14 3.76
N PHE A 163 14.71 0.72 3.42
CA PHE A 163 14.64 1.91 2.57
C PHE A 163 15.37 3.12 3.18
N MET A 164 15.02 3.52 4.40
CA MET A 164 15.66 4.67 5.05
C MET A 164 17.15 4.47 5.39
N PRO A 165 17.58 3.29 5.85
CA PRO A 165 19.02 2.98 5.94
C PRO A 165 19.76 3.17 4.62
N LEU A 166 19.20 2.74 3.51
CA LEU A 166 19.80 2.96 2.17
C LEU A 166 19.83 4.45 1.81
N VAL A 167 18.73 5.19 2.06
CA VAL A 167 18.67 6.63 1.84
C VAL A 167 19.80 7.34 2.60
N ASN A 168 19.98 7.01 3.89
CA ASN A 168 21.00 7.61 4.73
C ASN A 168 22.43 7.20 4.34
N ALA A 169 22.63 5.94 3.95
CA ALA A 169 23.94 5.44 3.52
C ALA A 169 24.45 6.15 2.26
N PHE A 170 23.56 6.47 1.33
CA PHE A 170 23.92 7.18 0.09
C PHE A 170 23.75 8.70 0.16
N GLY A 171 22.93 9.21 1.09
CA GLY A 171 22.65 10.64 1.27
C GLY A 171 23.66 11.38 2.16
N GLY A 172 24.63 10.68 2.77
CA GLY A 172 25.62 11.27 3.67
C GLY A 172 26.82 11.94 3.01
N GLY A 173 26.92 11.98 1.68
CA GLY A 173 28.03 12.56 0.94
C GLY A 173 27.61 13.23 -0.36
N ASP A 174 28.50 14.04 -0.91
CA ASP A 174 28.25 14.68 -2.20
C ASP A 174 28.06 13.65 -3.32
N PRO A 175 27.08 13.86 -4.22
CA PRO A 175 26.89 13.01 -5.38
C PRO A 175 28.16 12.93 -6.25
N LYS A 176 28.54 11.72 -6.64
CA LYS A 176 29.70 11.47 -7.51
C LYS A 176 29.26 11.20 -8.97
N GLY A 177 30.13 11.49 -9.93
CA GLY A 177 29.89 11.22 -11.33
C GLY A 177 28.99 12.24 -12.03
N PRO A 178 28.24 11.83 -13.08
CA PRO A 178 27.45 12.73 -13.91
C PRO A 178 26.30 13.45 -13.19
N MET A 179 25.95 13.01 -11.97
CA MET A 179 24.92 13.64 -11.14
C MET A 179 25.45 14.74 -10.20
N ARG A 180 26.75 14.98 -10.21
CA ARG A 180 27.39 16.03 -9.41
C ARG A 180 26.90 17.41 -9.86
N GLY A 181 26.38 18.20 -8.91
CA GLY A 181 25.82 19.52 -9.19
C GLY A 181 24.39 19.53 -9.72
N TRP A 182 23.81 18.37 -10.00
CA TRP A 182 22.42 18.24 -10.43
C TRP A 182 21.48 17.83 -9.28
N LEU A 183 21.92 16.93 -8.41
CA LEU A 183 21.18 16.47 -7.24
C LEU A 183 21.88 16.93 -5.94
N THR A 184 21.08 17.25 -4.93
CA THR A 184 21.59 17.41 -3.55
C THR A 184 21.89 16.05 -2.96
N ALA A 185 22.71 16.01 -1.89
CA ALA A 185 23.04 14.76 -1.22
C ALA A 185 21.80 13.96 -0.75
N PRO A 186 20.78 14.59 -0.12
CA PRO A 186 19.54 13.88 0.22
C PRO A 186 18.81 13.32 -1.00
N GLN A 187 18.67 14.09 -2.07
CA GLN A 187 18.01 13.65 -3.32
C GLN A 187 18.72 12.45 -3.94
N PHE A 188 20.06 12.45 -3.90
CA PHE A 188 20.86 11.33 -4.37
C PHE A 188 20.63 10.07 -3.51
N GLY A 189 20.55 10.23 -2.19
CA GLY A 189 20.25 9.12 -1.28
C GLY A 189 18.91 8.47 -1.58
N TRP A 190 17.85 9.26 -1.77
CA TRP A 190 16.52 8.76 -2.15
C TRP A 190 16.55 8.03 -3.48
N LEU A 191 17.18 8.61 -4.50
CA LEU A 191 17.29 8.02 -5.84
C LEU A 191 18.00 6.66 -5.78
N MET A 192 19.15 6.58 -5.11
CA MET A 192 19.95 5.34 -5.04
C MET A 192 19.23 4.24 -4.26
N ALA A 193 18.54 4.58 -3.17
CA ALA A 193 17.72 3.62 -2.44
C ALA A 193 16.62 3.03 -3.33
N VAL A 194 15.92 3.86 -4.11
CA VAL A 194 14.88 3.39 -5.05
C VAL A 194 15.48 2.57 -6.19
N VAL A 195 16.64 2.95 -6.73
CA VAL A 195 17.34 2.17 -7.77
C VAL A 195 17.63 0.75 -7.30
N ILE A 196 18.15 0.59 -6.09
CA ILE A 196 18.44 -0.74 -5.51
C ILE A 196 17.14 -1.56 -5.40
N ILE A 197 16.10 -0.98 -4.84
CA ILE A 197 14.80 -1.67 -4.70
C ILE A 197 14.20 -1.99 -6.06
N ALA A 198 14.30 -1.10 -7.04
CA ALA A 198 13.83 -1.33 -8.40
C ALA A 198 14.53 -2.54 -9.05
N ILE A 199 15.85 -2.64 -8.91
CA ILE A 199 16.62 -3.80 -9.39
C ILE A 199 16.13 -5.09 -8.73
N VAL A 200 15.96 -5.08 -7.42
CA VAL A 200 15.41 -6.24 -6.68
C VAL A 200 14.04 -6.62 -7.22
N CYS A 201 13.14 -5.65 -7.40
CA CYS A 201 11.79 -5.90 -7.92
C CYS A 201 11.80 -6.48 -9.33
N VAL A 202 12.65 -5.97 -10.22
CA VAL A 202 12.83 -6.52 -11.57
C VAL A 202 13.27 -7.99 -11.50
N VAL A 203 14.28 -8.31 -10.67
CA VAL A 203 14.76 -9.68 -10.48
C VAL A 203 13.65 -10.58 -9.93
N LEU A 204 12.84 -10.12 -8.98
CA LEU A 204 11.73 -10.87 -8.41
C LEU A 204 10.63 -11.16 -9.44
N PHE A 205 10.25 -10.18 -10.28
CA PHE A 205 9.28 -10.40 -11.35
C PHE A 205 9.79 -11.37 -12.42
N LEU A 206 11.06 -11.25 -12.81
CA LEU A 206 11.70 -12.19 -13.74
C LEU A 206 11.79 -13.60 -13.12
N GLY A 207 12.06 -13.71 -11.82
CA GLY A 207 12.00 -14.95 -11.07
C GLY A 207 10.59 -15.55 -11.06
N CYS A 208 9.57 -14.73 -10.84
CA CYS A 208 8.17 -15.15 -10.94
C CYS A 208 7.84 -15.68 -12.34
N PHE A 209 8.24 -14.97 -13.39
CA PHE A 209 8.09 -15.45 -14.76
C PHE A 209 8.79 -16.79 -15.01
N ALA A 210 10.04 -16.94 -14.56
CA ALA A 210 10.85 -18.15 -14.81
C ALA A 210 10.30 -19.38 -14.08
N LEU A 211 9.81 -19.21 -12.85
CA LEU A 211 9.40 -20.31 -11.97
C LEU A 211 7.92 -20.70 -12.11
N THR A 212 7.06 -19.86 -12.68
CA THR A 212 5.62 -20.16 -12.82
C THR A 212 5.28 -20.75 -14.18
N LYS A 213 4.19 -21.51 -14.26
CA LYS A 213 3.68 -22.09 -15.52
C LYS A 213 2.15 -22.00 -15.60
N GLU A 214 1.63 -21.61 -16.76
CA GLU A 214 0.20 -21.67 -17.06
C GLU A 214 -0.16 -23.08 -17.56
N ARG A 215 -1.13 -23.73 -16.90
CA ARG A 215 -1.58 -25.09 -17.21
C ARG A 215 -3.02 -25.20 -17.65
N VAL A 216 -3.86 -24.31 -17.11
CA VAL A 216 -5.30 -24.34 -17.34
C VAL A 216 -5.68 -23.37 -18.44
N LYS A 217 -6.25 -23.86 -19.51
CA LYS A 217 -6.89 -23.01 -20.51
C LYS A 217 -8.24 -22.57 -19.92
N PRO A 218 -8.54 -21.26 -19.83
CA PRO A 218 -9.83 -20.80 -19.32
C PRO A 218 -10.95 -21.40 -20.18
N VAL A 219 -11.93 -22.00 -19.51
CA VAL A 219 -13.17 -22.42 -20.16
C VAL A 219 -13.89 -21.15 -20.63
N LYS A 220 -14.42 -21.17 -21.86
CA LYS A 220 -15.32 -20.10 -22.33
C LYS A 220 -16.51 -20.07 -21.37
N GLN A 221 -16.54 -19.07 -20.47
CA GLN A 221 -17.77 -18.80 -19.71
C GLN A 221 -18.85 -18.34 -20.70
N GLU A 222 -20.04 -18.90 -20.56
CA GLU A 222 -21.20 -18.36 -21.25
C GLU A 222 -21.33 -16.88 -20.87
N LYS A 223 -21.46 -16.04 -21.89
CA LYS A 223 -21.49 -14.58 -21.74
C LYS A 223 -22.81 -14.18 -21.11
N THR A 224 -22.87 -14.12 -19.78
CA THR A 224 -23.90 -13.32 -19.11
C THR A 224 -23.74 -11.86 -19.50
N SER A 225 -24.84 -11.16 -19.66
CA SER A 225 -24.79 -9.74 -20.01
C SER A 225 -24.21 -8.94 -18.84
N LEU A 226 -23.10 -8.23 -19.07
CA LEU A 226 -22.49 -7.34 -18.07
C LEU A 226 -23.50 -6.39 -17.41
N LYS A 227 -24.53 -6.00 -18.13
CA LYS A 227 -25.64 -5.16 -17.64
C LYS A 227 -26.48 -5.87 -16.57
N THR A 228 -26.75 -7.15 -16.75
CA THR A 228 -27.46 -7.95 -15.77
C THR A 228 -26.63 -8.17 -14.52
N ASP A 229 -25.37 -8.57 -14.68
CA ASP A 229 -24.44 -8.79 -13.57
C ASP A 229 -24.24 -7.53 -12.73
N LEU A 230 -24.12 -6.36 -13.37
CA LEU A 230 -24.00 -5.07 -12.69
C LEU A 230 -25.28 -4.70 -11.95
N ARG A 231 -26.46 -4.94 -12.56
CA ARG A 231 -27.74 -4.69 -11.90
C ARG A 231 -27.92 -5.57 -10.66
N ASP A 232 -27.58 -6.85 -10.75
CA ASP A 232 -27.66 -7.81 -9.63
C ASP A 232 -26.71 -7.42 -8.51
N LEU A 233 -25.49 -6.97 -8.84
CA LEU A 233 -24.52 -6.46 -7.87
C LEU A 233 -25.04 -5.24 -7.12
N LEU A 234 -25.62 -4.28 -7.83
CA LEU A 234 -26.15 -3.05 -7.22
C LEU A 234 -27.32 -3.32 -6.26
N HIS A 235 -28.06 -4.42 -6.43
CA HIS A 235 -29.12 -4.86 -5.53
C HIS A 235 -28.62 -5.71 -4.36
N ASN A 236 -27.34 -6.11 -4.36
CA ASN A 236 -26.74 -6.92 -3.31
C ASN A 236 -26.39 -6.05 -2.08
N ARG A 237 -27.29 -5.94 -1.11
CA ARG A 237 -27.10 -5.15 0.12
C ARG A 237 -25.86 -5.58 0.94
N PRO A 238 -25.56 -6.88 1.19
CA PRO A 238 -24.33 -7.31 1.83
C PRO A 238 -23.07 -6.80 1.15
N TRP A 239 -23.05 -6.76 -0.18
CA TRP A 239 -21.92 -6.24 -0.93
C TRP A 239 -21.65 -4.74 -0.66
N TRP A 240 -22.69 -3.89 -0.62
CA TRP A 240 -22.54 -2.47 -0.29
C TRP A 240 -21.94 -2.24 1.10
N ILE A 241 -22.38 -3.05 2.08
CA ILE A 241 -21.85 -2.98 3.45
C ILE A 241 -20.36 -3.34 3.49
N LEU A 242 -19.97 -4.41 2.78
CA LEU A 242 -18.57 -4.83 2.69
C LEU A 242 -17.71 -3.85 1.90
N LEU A 243 -18.25 -3.27 0.83
CA LEU A 243 -17.56 -2.22 0.06
C LEU A 243 -17.24 -1.03 0.96
N GLY A 244 -18.22 -0.52 1.71
CA GLY A 244 -18.05 0.59 2.65
C GLY A 244 -17.06 0.25 3.78
N ALA A 245 -17.18 -0.93 4.38
CA ALA A 245 -16.28 -1.40 5.42
C ALA A 245 -14.83 -1.54 4.93
N GLY A 246 -14.68 -2.05 3.69
CA GLY A 246 -13.38 -2.17 3.03
C GLY A 246 -12.73 -0.81 2.79
N VAL A 247 -13.47 0.14 2.22
CA VAL A 247 -12.99 1.51 2.01
C VAL A 247 -12.58 2.15 3.34
N ALA A 248 -13.44 2.11 4.37
CA ALA A 248 -13.16 2.71 5.66
C ALA A 248 -11.90 2.14 6.33
N SER A 249 -11.74 0.80 6.30
CA SER A 249 -10.56 0.13 6.85
C SER A 249 -9.27 0.54 6.15
N LEU A 250 -9.33 0.77 4.84
CA LEU A 250 -8.16 1.15 4.05
C LEU A 250 -7.84 2.63 4.14
N VAL A 251 -8.84 3.49 4.28
CA VAL A 251 -8.64 4.90 4.64
C VAL A 251 -7.90 4.99 5.96
N PHE A 252 -8.34 4.26 7.00
CA PHE A 252 -7.66 4.18 8.28
C PHE A 252 -6.19 3.77 8.16
N ASN A 253 -5.91 2.68 7.44
CA ASN A 253 -4.53 2.21 7.25
C ASN A 253 -3.68 3.19 6.43
N SER A 254 -4.24 3.79 5.38
CA SER A 254 -3.55 4.73 4.51
C SER A 254 -3.15 6.02 5.25
N ILE A 255 -4.06 6.59 6.05
CA ILE A 255 -3.76 7.78 6.88
C ILE A 255 -2.65 7.43 7.88
N ARG A 256 -2.75 6.29 8.55
CA ARG A 256 -1.77 5.85 9.54
C ARG A 256 -0.38 5.67 8.94
N ASP A 257 -0.26 4.94 7.83
CA ASP A 257 1.02 4.70 7.17
C ASP A 257 1.61 6.02 6.63
N GLY A 258 0.78 6.86 5.98
CA GLY A 258 1.22 8.13 5.41
C GLY A 258 1.63 9.17 6.46
N ALA A 259 0.96 9.22 7.61
CA ALA A 259 1.28 10.16 8.68
C ALA A 259 2.50 9.75 9.52
N THR A 260 2.88 8.47 9.51
CA THR A 260 3.94 7.92 10.38
C THR A 260 5.27 8.66 10.23
N VAL A 261 5.73 8.88 8.99
CA VAL A 261 7.04 9.50 8.76
C VAL A 261 7.06 10.95 9.24
N TYR A 262 5.95 11.67 9.03
CA TYR A 262 5.79 13.04 9.56
C TYR A 262 5.78 13.06 11.09
N TYR A 263 5.09 12.10 11.74
CA TYR A 263 5.04 11.98 13.19
C TYR A 263 6.43 11.78 13.80
N PHE A 264 7.24 10.86 13.25
CA PHE A 264 8.59 10.62 13.74
C PHE A 264 9.54 11.76 13.42
N LYS A 265 9.47 12.34 12.23
CA LYS A 265 10.35 13.43 11.80
C LYS A 265 10.10 14.74 12.57
N TYR A 266 8.83 15.13 12.73
CA TYR A 266 8.48 16.47 13.21
C TYR A 266 7.96 16.51 14.66
N TYR A 267 7.37 15.41 15.17
CA TYR A 267 6.90 15.36 16.56
C TYR A 267 7.87 14.68 17.49
N ILE A 268 8.37 13.48 17.14
CA ILE A 268 9.35 12.75 17.94
C ILE A 268 10.74 13.37 17.81
N ASP A 269 11.06 14.00 16.67
CA ASP A 269 12.39 14.46 16.28
C ASP A 269 13.41 13.29 16.26
N GLU A 270 13.14 12.33 15.37
CA GLU A 270 13.96 11.11 15.28
C GLU A 270 15.44 11.39 14.99
N THR A 271 15.76 12.58 14.44
CA THR A 271 17.15 13.01 14.22
C THR A 271 17.86 13.30 15.52
N ALA A 272 17.18 13.84 16.54
CA ALA A 272 17.72 14.10 17.87
C ALA A 272 17.89 12.80 18.69
N VAL A 273 17.02 11.81 18.47
CA VAL A 273 17.14 10.48 19.11
C VAL A 273 18.33 9.69 18.56
N GLY A 274 18.73 9.99 17.31
CA GLY A 274 19.83 9.35 16.60
C GLY A 274 19.45 8.04 15.93
N ASN A 275 20.31 7.59 15.04
CA ASN A 275 20.12 6.34 14.31
C ASN A 275 20.52 5.13 15.14
N ILE A 276 19.68 4.10 15.12
CA ILE A 276 20.03 2.80 15.70
C ILE A 276 20.94 2.08 14.70
N SER A 277 22.21 1.89 15.03
CA SER A 277 23.13 1.13 14.16
C SER A 277 22.98 -0.37 14.39
N PHE A 278 22.64 -1.11 13.35
CA PHE A 278 22.63 -2.58 13.35
C PHE A 278 23.27 -3.09 12.07
N LEU A 279 24.21 -4.01 12.17
CA LEU A 279 25.01 -4.51 11.03
C LEU A 279 25.69 -3.40 10.20
N GLY A 280 26.06 -2.27 10.84
CA GLY A 280 26.68 -1.14 10.17
C GLY A 280 25.73 -0.24 9.36
N LEU A 281 24.42 -0.52 9.36
CA LEU A 281 23.41 0.30 8.72
C LEU A 281 22.69 1.19 9.74
N PRO A 282 22.47 2.48 9.42
CA PRO A 282 21.72 3.39 10.27
C PRO A 282 20.21 3.19 10.08
N PHE A 283 19.53 2.66 11.09
CA PHE A 283 18.07 2.53 11.10
C PHE A 283 17.42 3.76 11.71
N VAL A 284 16.41 4.31 11.05
CA VAL A 284 15.59 5.40 11.59
C VAL A 284 14.34 4.84 12.26
N LEU A 285 13.85 5.53 13.29
CA LEU A 285 12.70 5.07 14.09
C LEU A 285 11.43 4.90 13.26
N SER A 286 11.15 5.81 12.32
CA SER A 286 9.99 5.74 11.43
C SER A 286 9.97 4.48 10.57
N GLY A 287 11.12 4.12 9.97
CA GLY A 287 11.27 2.90 9.18
C GLY A 287 11.10 1.64 10.03
N LEU A 288 11.70 1.61 11.22
CA LEU A 288 11.57 0.50 12.16
C LEU A 288 10.12 0.32 12.63
N TYR A 289 9.44 1.41 12.96
CA TYR A 289 8.04 1.41 13.36
C TYR A 289 7.12 0.80 12.29
N LEU A 290 7.29 1.21 11.02
CA LEU A 290 6.55 0.65 9.90
C LEU A 290 6.87 -0.83 9.67
N ALA A 291 8.14 -1.22 9.79
CA ALA A 291 8.57 -2.61 9.65
C ALA A 291 7.96 -3.51 10.75
N VAL A 292 8.00 -3.07 12.01
CA VAL A 292 7.33 -3.76 13.13
C VAL A 292 5.84 -3.93 12.85
N GLY A 293 5.18 -2.90 12.31
CA GLY A 293 3.79 -2.98 11.88
C GLY A 293 3.55 -4.08 10.84
N GLN A 294 4.43 -4.22 9.83
CA GLN A 294 4.29 -5.29 8.83
C GLN A 294 4.51 -6.69 9.42
N ALA A 295 5.48 -6.86 10.31
CA ALA A 295 5.68 -8.12 11.02
C ALA A 295 4.46 -8.49 11.88
N ALA A 296 3.90 -7.53 12.58
CA ALA A 296 2.68 -7.72 13.39
C ALA A 296 1.44 -8.03 12.53
N ASN A 297 1.32 -7.45 11.32
CA ASN A 297 0.27 -7.80 10.36
C ASN A 297 0.30 -9.30 10.00
N ILE A 298 1.48 -9.91 9.84
CA ILE A 298 1.60 -11.36 9.57
C ILE A 298 0.98 -12.16 10.70
N VAL A 299 1.24 -11.77 11.96
CA VAL A 299 0.62 -12.41 13.14
C VAL A 299 -0.90 -12.27 13.07
N GLY A 300 -1.41 -11.09 12.74
CA GLY A 300 -2.85 -10.84 12.56
C GLY A 300 -3.50 -11.73 11.51
N VAL A 301 -2.84 -11.91 10.36
CA VAL A 301 -3.30 -12.82 9.28
C VAL A 301 -3.41 -14.26 9.79
N ILE A 302 -2.40 -14.75 10.53
CA ILE A 302 -2.39 -16.11 11.08
C ILE A 302 -3.51 -16.30 12.11
N LEU A 303 -3.75 -15.30 12.96
CA LEU A 303 -4.78 -15.35 14.00
C LEU A 303 -6.20 -15.18 13.45
N ALA A 304 -6.38 -14.59 12.26
CA ALA A 304 -7.70 -14.32 11.69
C ALA A 304 -8.56 -15.58 11.52
N ALA A 305 -7.98 -16.67 11.00
CA ALA A 305 -8.72 -17.91 10.74
C ALA A 305 -9.19 -18.62 12.04
N PRO A 306 -8.32 -18.91 13.02
CA PRO A 306 -8.75 -19.59 14.25
C PRO A 306 -9.77 -18.77 15.06
N ILE A 307 -9.61 -17.43 15.12
CA ILE A 307 -10.55 -16.56 15.83
C ILE A 307 -11.89 -16.52 15.11
N SER A 308 -11.88 -16.34 13.78
CA SER A 308 -13.12 -16.27 12.99
C SER A 308 -13.90 -17.58 12.96
N ASN A 309 -13.22 -18.71 13.12
CA ASN A 309 -13.90 -20.02 13.24
C ASN A 309 -14.65 -20.17 14.56
N GLN A 310 -14.24 -19.48 15.64
CA GLN A 310 -14.89 -19.55 16.95
C GLN A 310 -16.04 -18.54 17.09
N ILE A 311 -15.83 -17.28 16.72
CA ILE A 311 -16.80 -16.20 16.95
C ILE A 311 -17.47 -15.68 15.66
N GLY A 312 -17.11 -16.24 14.51
CA GLY A 312 -17.62 -15.85 13.20
C GLY A 312 -16.88 -14.66 12.57
N LYS A 313 -16.81 -14.64 11.23
CA LYS A 313 -16.06 -13.64 10.43
C LYS A 313 -16.49 -12.19 10.74
N ARG A 314 -17.81 -11.96 10.81
CA ARG A 314 -18.38 -10.62 11.10
C ARG A 314 -17.94 -10.09 12.46
N HIS A 315 -18.06 -10.88 13.52
CA HIS A 315 -17.72 -10.45 14.87
C HIS A 315 -16.22 -10.25 15.02
N THR A 316 -15.40 -11.12 14.41
CA THR A 316 -13.93 -10.97 14.39
C THR A 316 -13.52 -9.66 13.71
N PHE A 317 -14.11 -9.35 12.56
CA PHE A 317 -13.85 -8.09 11.84
C PHE A 317 -14.24 -6.88 12.68
N MET A 318 -15.44 -6.88 13.26
CA MET A 318 -15.91 -5.77 14.10
C MET A 318 -15.04 -5.59 15.36
N ALA A 319 -14.69 -6.68 16.05
CA ALA A 319 -13.83 -6.64 17.23
C ALA A 319 -12.43 -6.12 16.88
N ALA A 320 -11.82 -6.60 15.79
CA ALA A 320 -10.51 -6.13 15.33
C ALA A 320 -10.52 -4.62 15.01
N MET A 321 -11.55 -4.14 14.31
CA MET A 321 -11.68 -2.71 14.01
C MET A 321 -11.91 -1.87 15.27
N LEU A 322 -12.76 -2.33 16.20
CA LEU A 322 -13.01 -1.61 17.44
C LEU A 322 -11.74 -1.51 18.29
N VAL A 323 -11.03 -2.63 18.49
CA VAL A 323 -9.78 -2.66 19.26
C VAL A 323 -8.73 -1.77 18.58
N ALA A 324 -8.55 -1.86 17.26
CA ALA A 324 -7.62 -0.99 16.54
C ALA A 324 -7.95 0.49 16.72
N THR A 325 -9.24 0.86 16.69
CA THR A 325 -9.70 2.25 16.87
C THR A 325 -9.40 2.73 18.30
N VAL A 326 -9.76 1.95 19.33
CA VAL A 326 -9.51 2.30 20.75
C VAL A 326 -8.02 2.48 21.01
N LEU A 327 -7.20 1.53 20.55
CA LEU A 327 -5.74 1.63 20.68
C LEU A 327 -5.16 2.84 19.92
N SER A 328 -5.71 3.15 18.74
CA SER A 328 -5.29 4.32 17.98
C SER A 328 -5.63 5.64 18.69
N VAL A 329 -6.80 5.73 19.32
CA VAL A 329 -7.15 6.88 20.16
C VAL A 329 -6.20 6.98 21.36
N GLY A 330 -5.69 5.87 21.87
CA GLY A 330 -4.67 5.84 22.94
C GLY A 330 -3.38 6.58 22.61
N PHE A 331 -3.00 6.69 21.34
CA PHE A 331 -1.82 7.47 20.92
C PHE A 331 -1.89 8.96 21.31
N PHE A 332 -3.09 9.52 21.46
CA PHE A 332 -3.28 10.93 21.82
C PHE A 332 -2.68 11.29 23.18
N TRP A 333 -2.59 10.34 24.09
CA TRP A 333 -2.07 10.55 25.45
C TRP A 333 -0.59 10.18 25.61
N LEU A 334 0.09 9.79 24.51
CA LEU A 334 1.49 9.39 24.57
C LEU A 334 2.42 10.60 24.43
N ASP A 335 3.42 10.63 25.31
CA ASP A 335 4.51 11.59 25.24
C ASP A 335 5.66 11.11 24.33
N LYS A 336 6.46 12.06 23.84
CA LYS A 336 7.62 11.82 22.98
C LYS A 336 8.62 10.80 23.54
N GLY A 337 8.77 10.75 24.88
CA GLY A 337 9.70 9.83 25.55
C GLY A 337 9.20 8.39 25.67
N GLN A 338 7.93 8.11 25.39
CA GLN A 338 7.31 6.80 25.58
C GLN A 338 7.44 5.89 24.34
N LEU A 339 8.63 5.86 23.72
CA LEU A 339 8.87 5.12 22.47
C LEU A 339 8.47 3.64 22.56
N ALA A 340 8.79 2.96 23.67
CA ALA A 340 8.42 1.55 23.85
C ALA A 340 6.90 1.34 23.76
N LEU A 341 6.11 2.22 24.38
CA LEU A 341 4.65 2.12 24.35
C LEU A 341 4.09 2.44 22.96
N ILE A 342 4.70 3.41 22.24
CA ILE A 342 4.37 3.72 20.83
C ILE A 342 4.57 2.47 19.95
N PHE A 343 5.68 1.74 20.10
CA PHE A 343 5.93 0.51 19.35
C PHE A 343 5.02 -0.65 19.73
N ILE A 344 4.70 -0.80 21.03
CA ILE A 344 3.74 -1.82 21.50
C ILE A 344 2.35 -1.56 20.92
N LEU A 345 1.85 -0.32 20.99
CA LEU A 345 0.57 0.05 20.39
C LEU A 345 0.55 -0.18 18.88
N GLN A 346 1.64 0.16 18.19
CA GLN A 346 1.80 -0.13 16.76
C GLN A 346 1.64 -1.62 16.47
N ALA A 347 2.33 -2.47 17.22
CA ALA A 347 2.25 -3.91 17.04
C ALA A 347 0.81 -4.43 17.25
N LEU A 348 0.16 -4.02 18.34
CA LEU A 348 -1.21 -4.44 18.66
C LEU A 348 -2.23 -3.97 17.61
N ILE A 349 -2.16 -2.70 17.19
CA ILE A 349 -3.02 -2.14 16.13
C ILE A 349 -2.79 -2.90 14.84
N SER A 350 -1.54 -3.21 14.50
CA SER A 350 -1.19 -3.91 13.27
C SER A 350 -1.62 -5.37 13.28
N VAL A 351 -1.61 -6.06 14.41
CA VAL A 351 -2.21 -7.41 14.53
C VAL A 351 -3.70 -7.34 14.19
N CYS A 352 -4.43 -6.37 14.73
CA CYS A 352 -5.84 -6.16 14.40
C CYS A 352 -6.03 -5.84 12.91
N ALA A 353 -5.25 -4.90 12.37
CA ALA A 353 -5.33 -4.50 10.96
C ALA A 353 -5.00 -5.65 10.00
N GLY A 354 -4.00 -6.47 10.32
CA GLY A 354 -3.61 -7.64 9.52
C GLY A 354 -4.70 -8.69 9.43
N SER A 355 -5.52 -8.87 10.46
CA SER A 355 -6.63 -9.82 10.45
C SER A 355 -7.79 -9.41 9.51
N ILE A 356 -7.91 -8.14 9.18
CA ILE A 356 -9.03 -7.58 8.40
C ILE A 356 -9.04 -8.11 6.96
N PHE A 357 -7.87 -8.13 6.30
CA PHE A 357 -7.80 -8.50 4.88
C PHE A 357 -8.29 -9.91 4.57
N PRO A 358 -7.81 -10.99 5.23
CA PRO A 358 -8.29 -12.33 4.94
C PRO A 358 -9.78 -12.48 5.25
N LEU A 359 -10.29 -11.82 6.29
CA LEU A 359 -11.71 -11.83 6.62
C LEU A 359 -12.55 -11.13 5.55
N LEU A 360 -12.10 -9.97 5.07
CA LEU A 360 -12.77 -9.20 4.03
C LEU A 360 -12.90 -10.02 2.74
N TRP A 361 -11.78 -10.63 2.28
CA TRP A 361 -11.79 -11.50 1.10
C TRP A 361 -12.70 -12.71 1.25
N SER A 362 -12.71 -13.32 2.44
CA SER A 362 -13.60 -14.43 2.73
C SER A 362 -15.07 -14.03 2.74
N MET A 363 -15.41 -12.85 3.27
CA MET A 363 -16.80 -12.33 3.26
C MET A 363 -17.26 -11.90 1.86
N TYR A 364 -16.35 -11.45 0.97
CA TYR A 364 -16.70 -11.24 -0.45
C TYR A 364 -17.04 -12.54 -1.15
N ALA A 365 -16.37 -13.66 -0.83
CA ALA A 365 -16.76 -14.97 -1.33
C ALA A 365 -18.16 -15.37 -0.84
N ASP A 366 -18.48 -15.12 0.44
CA ASP A 366 -19.83 -15.36 0.99
C ASP A 366 -20.90 -14.50 0.26
N CYS A 367 -20.56 -13.26 -0.13
CA CYS A 367 -21.45 -12.41 -0.95
C CYS A 367 -21.69 -12.98 -2.34
N THR A 368 -20.73 -13.71 -2.91
CA THR A 368 -20.89 -14.39 -4.20
C THR A 368 -21.92 -15.50 -4.10
N ASP A 369 -21.84 -16.32 -3.05
CA ASP A 369 -22.80 -17.39 -2.79
C ASP A 369 -24.20 -16.84 -2.48
N TYR A 370 -24.29 -15.72 -1.74
CA TYR A 370 -25.55 -15.03 -1.50
C TYR A 370 -26.17 -14.48 -2.81
N SER A 371 -25.37 -13.90 -3.71
CA SER A 371 -25.82 -13.42 -5.01
C SER A 371 -26.38 -14.57 -5.84
N GLU A 372 -25.69 -15.71 -5.90
CA GLU A 372 -26.13 -16.91 -6.61
C GLU A 372 -27.47 -17.43 -6.08
N LEU A 373 -27.66 -17.44 -4.76
CA LEU A 373 -28.92 -17.87 -4.13
C LEU A 373 -30.08 -16.92 -4.46
N GLN A 374 -29.85 -15.63 -4.57
CA GLN A 374 -30.91 -14.62 -4.82
C GLN A 374 -31.26 -14.49 -6.29
N THR A 375 -30.32 -14.56 -7.20
CA THR A 375 -30.48 -14.22 -8.61
C THR A 375 -30.30 -15.42 -9.55
N GLY A 376 -29.83 -16.57 -9.03
CA GLY A 376 -29.41 -17.71 -9.84
C GLY A 376 -28.14 -17.48 -10.64
N ASN A 377 -27.50 -16.27 -10.47
CA ASN A 377 -26.34 -15.86 -11.25
C ASN A 377 -25.13 -15.62 -10.32
N ARG A 378 -24.01 -16.25 -10.64
CA ARG A 378 -22.78 -16.18 -9.85
C ARG A 378 -21.82 -15.14 -10.43
N ALA A 379 -22.02 -13.87 -10.08
CA ALA A 379 -21.19 -12.75 -10.55
C ALA A 379 -19.85 -12.64 -9.78
N THR A 380 -19.08 -13.75 -9.69
CA THR A 380 -17.86 -13.83 -8.88
C THR A 380 -16.83 -12.78 -9.29
N GLY A 381 -16.54 -12.68 -10.60
CA GLY A 381 -15.53 -11.74 -11.11
C GLY A 381 -15.86 -10.29 -10.78
N LEU A 382 -17.13 -9.91 -10.89
CA LEU A 382 -17.59 -8.54 -10.63
C LEU A 382 -17.51 -8.19 -9.13
N ILE A 383 -17.87 -9.13 -8.23
CA ILE A 383 -17.78 -8.94 -6.77
C ILE A 383 -16.32 -8.80 -6.36
N PHE A 384 -15.43 -9.64 -6.86
CA PHE A 384 -14.00 -9.55 -6.51
C PHE A 384 -13.29 -8.35 -7.16
N SER A 385 -13.65 -7.94 -8.37
CA SER A 385 -13.12 -6.72 -8.98
C SER A 385 -13.53 -5.46 -8.23
N SER A 386 -14.77 -5.41 -7.74
CA SER A 386 -15.23 -4.30 -6.89
C SER A 386 -14.52 -4.25 -5.53
N SER A 387 -14.11 -5.40 -4.99
CA SER A 387 -13.26 -5.46 -3.81
C SER A 387 -11.88 -4.81 -4.07
N SER A 388 -11.25 -5.14 -5.19
CA SER A 388 -9.99 -4.49 -5.60
C SER A 388 -10.17 -2.98 -5.78
N MET A 389 -11.26 -2.56 -6.39
CA MET A 389 -11.62 -1.15 -6.55
C MET A 389 -11.79 -0.45 -5.19
N SER A 390 -12.47 -1.07 -4.22
CA SER A 390 -12.62 -0.51 -2.86
C SER A 390 -11.28 -0.29 -2.18
N GLN A 391 -10.33 -1.21 -2.37
CA GLN A 391 -8.98 -1.08 -1.85
C GLN A 391 -8.24 0.11 -2.46
N LYS A 392 -8.30 0.27 -3.78
CA LYS A 392 -7.68 1.41 -4.47
C LYS A 392 -8.26 2.73 -4.02
N PHE A 393 -9.61 2.84 -3.94
CA PHE A 393 -10.28 4.05 -3.45
C PHE A 393 -9.94 4.35 -1.98
N GLY A 394 -9.94 3.32 -1.11
CA GLY A 394 -9.62 3.51 0.30
C GLY A 394 -8.21 4.04 0.52
N TRP A 395 -7.22 3.46 -0.15
CA TRP A 395 -5.83 3.95 -0.11
C TRP A 395 -5.70 5.36 -0.69
N ALA A 396 -6.30 5.63 -1.86
CA ALA A 396 -6.24 6.92 -2.50
C ALA A 396 -6.85 8.02 -1.67
N PHE A 397 -8.07 7.78 -1.18
CA PHE A 397 -8.79 8.75 -0.37
C PHE A 397 -8.08 9.01 0.96
N GLY A 398 -7.57 7.96 1.62
CA GLY A 398 -6.79 8.12 2.86
C GLY A 398 -5.52 8.94 2.65
N THR A 399 -4.76 8.70 1.57
CA THR A 399 -3.57 9.48 1.25
C THR A 399 -3.91 10.93 0.91
N ALA A 400 -5.00 11.16 0.15
CA ALA A 400 -5.47 12.50 -0.17
C ALA A 400 -5.88 13.27 1.10
N VAL A 401 -6.64 12.63 2.00
CA VAL A 401 -7.03 13.19 3.29
C VAL A 401 -5.80 13.57 4.11
N THR A 402 -4.77 12.72 4.16
CA THR A 402 -3.51 13.05 4.83
C THR A 402 -2.90 14.34 4.28
N GLY A 403 -2.82 14.49 2.96
CA GLY A 403 -2.27 15.70 2.33
C GLY A 403 -3.08 16.94 2.59
N TRP A 404 -4.42 16.85 2.52
CA TRP A 404 -5.31 17.98 2.80
C TRP A 404 -5.28 18.37 4.28
N MET A 405 -5.20 17.42 5.20
CA MET A 405 -5.04 17.71 6.63
C MET A 405 -3.72 18.42 6.90
N LEU A 406 -2.60 17.95 6.34
CA LEU A 406 -1.31 18.62 6.45
C LEU A 406 -1.40 20.08 5.97
N ALA A 407 -2.01 20.33 4.82
CA ALA A 407 -2.19 21.67 4.27
C ALA A 407 -3.11 22.54 5.15
N GLN A 408 -4.22 21.98 5.64
CA GLN A 408 -5.20 22.70 6.50
C GLN A 408 -4.57 23.17 7.81
N PHE A 409 -3.64 22.38 8.38
CA PHE A 409 -2.92 22.75 9.61
C PHE A 409 -1.66 23.56 9.36
N GLY A 410 -1.46 24.08 8.15
CA GLY A 410 -0.35 24.97 7.81
C GLY A 410 1.01 24.28 7.83
N PHE A 411 1.05 23.00 7.44
CA PHE A 411 2.30 22.26 7.35
C PHE A 411 3.29 22.95 6.40
N GLN A 412 4.50 23.18 6.89
CA GLN A 412 5.65 23.65 6.09
C GLN A 412 6.79 22.65 6.24
N ALA A 413 7.27 22.15 5.12
CA ALA A 413 8.38 21.19 5.12
C ALA A 413 9.61 21.79 5.80
N ASN A 414 10.29 20.97 6.61
CA ASN A 414 11.49 21.34 7.38
C ASN A 414 11.30 22.43 8.46
N ALA A 415 10.07 22.80 8.81
CA ALA A 415 9.77 23.61 9.97
C ALA A 415 9.48 22.74 11.19
N VAL A 416 9.94 23.15 12.38
CA VAL A 416 9.61 22.47 13.63
C VAL A 416 8.13 22.66 13.92
N GLN A 417 7.35 21.61 13.85
CA GLN A 417 5.90 21.62 14.04
C GLN A 417 5.45 20.58 15.06
N SER A 418 4.44 20.93 15.82
CA SER A 418 3.79 20.02 16.76
C SER A 418 2.72 19.18 16.02
N LEU A 419 3.12 18.04 15.46
CA LEU A 419 2.27 17.18 14.61
C LEU A 419 1.36 16.21 15.39
N ALA A 420 1.22 16.35 16.71
CA ALA A 420 0.30 15.55 17.50
C ALA A 420 -1.14 15.50 16.92
N PHE A 421 -1.49 16.50 16.11
CA PHE A 421 -2.78 16.62 15.45
C PHE A 421 -3.03 15.70 14.27
N ILE A 422 -1.99 15.20 13.61
CA ILE A 422 -2.15 14.40 12.37
C ILE A 422 -2.69 13.02 12.66
N TYR A 423 -2.43 12.50 13.84
CA TYR A 423 -2.85 11.15 14.20
C TYR A 423 -4.30 11.02 14.68
N PHE A 424 -4.87 12.09 15.28
CA PHE A 424 -6.11 11.94 16.05
C PHE A 424 -6.99 13.18 16.03
N TYR A 425 -7.60 13.54 14.91
CA TYR A 425 -8.69 14.48 14.98
C TYR A 425 -10.01 13.75 15.23
N PRO A 426 -10.76 14.11 16.32
CA PRO A 426 -11.53 15.33 16.34
C PRO A 426 -11.32 16.18 17.61
N LEU A 427 -10.58 17.25 17.53
CA LEU A 427 -10.70 18.31 18.52
C LEU A 427 -11.87 19.21 18.12
N SER A 428 -12.85 19.35 19.01
CA SER A 428 -13.91 20.34 18.83
C SER A 428 -13.29 21.75 18.80
N GLU A 429 -13.89 22.68 18.03
CA GLU A 429 -13.44 24.07 17.97
C GLU A 429 -13.30 24.73 19.36
N ALA A 430 -14.11 24.29 20.35
CA ALA A 430 -14.05 24.74 21.74
C ALA A 430 -12.72 24.38 22.40
N LYS A 431 -12.20 23.18 22.17
CA LYS A 431 -10.92 22.72 22.75
C LYS A 431 -9.72 23.39 22.09
N MET A 432 -9.80 23.72 20.80
CA MET A 432 -8.78 24.51 20.10
C MET A 432 -8.71 25.95 20.61
N LYS A 433 -9.85 26.59 20.89
CA LYS A 433 -9.89 27.90 21.51
C LYS A 433 -9.27 27.91 22.92
N GLN A 434 -9.49 26.86 23.70
CA GLN A 434 -8.90 26.70 25.02
C GLN A 434 -7.38 26.56 24.96
N ILE A 435 -6.87 25.68 24.08
CA ILE A 435 -5.42 25.48 23.86
C ILE A 435 -4.75 26.78 23.35
N THR A 436 -5.40 27.49 22.44
CA THR A 436 -4.87 28.77 21.92
C THR A 436 -4.81 29.84 23.01
N ALA A 437 -5.80 29.91 23.90
CA ALA A 437 -5.81 30.80 25.03
C ALA A 437 -4.71 30.48 26.06
N GLU A 438 -4.52 29.18 26.40
CA GLU A 438 -3.45 28.76 27.31
C GLU A 438 -2.05 29.00 26.73
N LEU A 439 -1.85 28.84 25.42
CA LEU A 439 -0.59 29.18 24.75
C LEU A 439 -0.32 30.68 24.71
N GLN A 440 -1.33 31.50 24.59
CA GLN A 440 -1.19 32.95 24.66
C GLN A 440 -0.86 33.46 26.09
N GLU A 441 -1.38 32.80 27.10
CA GLU A 441 -1.03 33.07 28.49
C GLU A 441 0.41 32.68 28.84
N LYS A 442 0.89 31.58 28.34
CA LYS A 442 2.31 31.11 28.51
C LYS A 442 3.34 31.92 27.70
N ARG A 443 2.89 32.76 26.76
CA ARG A 443 3.77 33.62 25.94
C ARG A 443 3.81 35.06 26.43
N LYS A 444 3.02 35.45 27.44
CA LYS A 444 3.12 36.67 28.24
C LYS A 444 4.04 36.45 29.43
#